data_a2e3324590c784299d45a5635e199e7e
#
_entry.id   a2e3324590c784299d45a5635e199e7e
#
_cell.length_a   1.000
_cell.length_b   1.000
_cell.length_c   1.000
_cell.angle_alpha   90.00
_cell.angle_beta   90.00
_cell.angle_gamma   90.00
#
_symmetry.space_group_name_H-M   'P 1'
#
loop_
_entity.id
_entity.type
_entity.pdbx_description
1 polymer ?
#
loop_
_entity_poly.entity_id
_entity_poly.type
_entity_poly.pdbx_seq_one_letter_code
_entity_poly.pdbx_strand_id
1 'polypeptide(L)'
;TLNKVETIIKTLWIRVGLYLVVAMVMNFKASIMVVILASMVNLVSDTLGQFENGLFYPISNRIVEKSEREEAMAFRQTVTSTMNIVNQSLGAFLITVLSFFHLALINSLTFAISLFIMLVIKHQIDDDYDDQTSSSTSSTFQFKALFSEIMSNLKLSIKHLLSISNMKAALLVIPILNGSLAILTPLVVVNLSKGSALTIMNTATTISLLGISTVAGGILGGAFILISKRFKSLSIGALLKMNLITVLLSFIAFYYQNIYFMLFASFLSSVFVSALNPKMGAIIFNHIDETKLATIFGGMVTYFQMGDVVSRLLFSTLVIYLPSNYIAVVYMVLV
;
A
#
# COMPACT_ATOMS: atom_id res chain seq x y z
N THR A 1 21.81 6.25 -15.32
CA THR A 1 21.38 5.51 -14.10
C THR A 1 21.35 6.47 -12.94
N LEU A 2 20.13 6.74 -12.42
CA LEU A 2 19.93 7.59 -11.25
C LEU A 2 20.67 6.97 -10.03
N ASN A 3 21.47 7.76 -9.33
CA ASN A 3 21.99 7.35 -8.02
C ASN A 3 20.79 7.15 -7.08
N LYS A 4 20.50 5.87 -6.74
CA LYS A 4 19.27 5.46 -6.03
C LYS A 4 19.20 6.10 -4.63
N VAL A 5 20.33 6.16 -3.94
CA VAL A 5 20.42 6.74 -2.59
C VAL A 5 20.18 8.26 -2.65
N GLU A 6 20.83 8.94 -3.60
CA GLU A 6 20.65 10.38 -3.76
C GLU A 6 19.21 10.74 -4.17
N THR A 7 18.57 9.88 -4.96
CA THR A 7 17.17 10.06 -5.35
C THR A 7 16.25 9.92 -4.14
N ILE A 8 16.46 8.93 -3.27
CA ILE A 8 15.68 8.77 -2.03
C ILE A 8 15.89 9.99 -1.11
N ILE A 9 17.12 10.50 -0.99
CA ILE A 9 17.37 11.71 -0.20
C ILE A 9 16.60 12.92 -0.76
N LYS A 10 16.61 13.12 -2.08
CA LYS A 10 15.85 14.21 -2.73
C LYS A 10 14.35 14.08 -2.52
N THR A 11 13.79 12.89 -2.64
CA THR A 11 12.35 12.66 -2.41
C THR A 11 11.96 12.91 -0.95
N LEU A 12 12.79 12.50 0.01
CA LEU A 12 12.57 12.79 1.43
C LEU A 12 12.60 14.30 1.74
N TRP A 13 13.52 15.06 1.14
CA TRP A 13 13.52 16.52 1.25
C TRP A 13 12.22 17.14 0.73
N ILE A 14 11.74 16.69 -0.42
CA ILE A 14 10.47 17.15 -0.99
C ILE A 14 9.31 16.83 -0.03
N ARG A 15 9.26 15.63 0.55
CA ARG A 15 8.20 15.23 1.48
C ARG A 15 8.22 16.05 2.76
N VAL A 16 9.39 16.33 3.34
CA VAL A 16 9.53 17.25 4.48
C VAL A 16 8.94 18.61 4.14
N GLY A 17 9.32 19.20 3.01
CA GLY A 17 8.81 20.50 2.55
C GLY A 17 7.30 20.50 2.32
N LEU A 18 6.76 19.47 1.68
CA LEU A 18 5.33 19.31 1.43
C LEU A 18 4.51 19.31 2.73
N TYR A 19 4.93 18.54 3.75
CA TYR A 19 4.19 18.49 5.01
C TYR A 19 4.37 19.76 5.87
N LEU A 20 5.47 20.50 5.72
CA LEU A 20 5.59 21.84 6.31
C LEU A 20 4.60 22.81 5.66
N VAL A 21 4.42 22.75 4.34
CA VAL A 21 3.40 23.55 3.64
C VAL A 21 2.00 23.17 4.10
N VAL A 22 1.69 21.87 4.24
CA VAL A 22 0.40 21.42 4.78
C VAL A 22 0.20 21.96 6.20
N ALA A 23 1.20 21.88 7.07
CA ALA A 23 1.11 22.41 8.42
C ALA A 23 0.79 23.93 8.41
N MET A 24 1.49 24.71 7.59
CA MET A 24 1.21 26.13 7.47
C MET A 24 -0.22 26.41 7.00
N VAL A 25 -0.69 25.66 5.98
CA VAL A 25 -2.03 25.85 5.41
C VAL A 25 -3.13 25.41 6.39
N MET A 26 -2.89 24.37 7.19
CA MET A 26 -3.85 23.91 8.22
C MET A 26 -4.02 24.90 9.40
N ASN A 27 -3.16 25.88 9.50
CA ASN A 27 -3.30 26.96 10.49
C ASN A 27 -4.33 28.04 10.07
N PHE A 28 -4.74 28.03 8.80
CA PHE A 28 -5.82 28.90 8.31
C PHE A 28 -7.19 28.26 8.57
N LYS A 29 -8.25 29.07 8.51
CA LYS A 29 -9.62 28.56 8.68
C LYS A 29 -9.90 27.41 7.73
N ALA A 30 -10.49 26.36 8.29
CA ALA A 30 -10.88 25.20 7.52
C ALA A 30 -11.79 25.59 6.33
N SER A 31 -11.30 25.41 5.11
CA SER A 31 -12.02 25.62 3.88
C SER A 31 -11.88 24.39 2.99
N ILE A 32 -12.81 24.22 2.06
CA ILE A 32 -12.76 23.09 1.11
C ILE A 32 -11.45 23.11 0.30
N MET A 33 -10.91 24.32 0.06
CA MET A 33 -9.64 24.50 -0.67
C MET A 33 -8.44 23.98 0.12
N VAL A 34 -8.44 24.15 1.44
CA VAL A 34 -7.41 23.60 2.35
C VAL A 34 -7.45 22.06 2.33
N VAL A 35 -8.64 21.47 2.36
CA VAL A 35 -8.81 20.01 2.28
C VAL A 35 -8.34 19.46 0.94
N ILE A 36 -8.68 20.10 -0.17
CA ILE A 36 -8.23 19.72 -1.51
C ILE A 36 -6.70 19.79 -1.60
N LEU A 37 -6.10 20.88 -1.13
CA LEU A 37 -4.64 21.05 -1.15
C LEU A 37 -3.93 19.98 -0.32
N ALA A 38 -4.40 19.71 0.89
CA ALA A 38 -3.86 18.66 1.75
C ALA A 38 -3.99 17.27 1.11
N SER A 39 -5.11 16.99 0.45
CA SER A 39 -5.34 15.73 -0.26
C SER A 39 -4.39 15.58 -1.46
N MET A 40 -4.14 16.67 -2.21
CA MET A 40 -3.17 16.66 -3.31
C MET A 40 -1.75 16.43 -2.80
N VAL A 41 -1.36 17.10 -1.72
CA VAL A 41 -0.03 16.89 -1.11
C VAL A 41 0.13 15.46 -0.62
N ASN A 42 -0.89 14.88 0.01
CA ASN A 42 -0.87 13.48 0.41
C ASN A 42 -0.68 12.56 -0.81
N LEU A 43 -1.43 12.77 -1.89
CA LEU A 43 -1.30 11.98 -3.11
C LEU A 43 0.13 12.03 -3.68
N VAL A 44 0.71 13.22 -3.75
CA VAL A 44 2.10 13.40 -4.21
C VAL A 44 3.08 12.70 -3.27
N SER A 45 2.92 12.88 -1.95
CA SER A 45 3.77 12.24 -0.95
C SER A 45 3.68 10.71 -0.99
N ASP A 46 2.49 10.15 -1.14
CA ASP A 46 2.28 8.70 -1.23
C ASP A 46 2.92 8.14 -2.52
N THR A 47 2.79 8.85 -3.63
CA THR A 47 3.44 8.50 -4.91
C THR A 47 4.97 8.48 -4.76
N LEU A 48 5.54 9.50 -4.13
CA LEU A 48 6.98 9.54 -3.83
C LEU A 48 7.40 8.39 -2.90
N GLY A 49 6.59 8.07 -1.89
CA GLY A 49 6.84 6.95 -0.99
C GLY A 49 6.83 5.59 -1.68
N GLN A 50 5.93 5.36 -2.64
CA GLN A 50 5.94 4.14 -3.45
C GLN A 50 7.19 4.07 -4.34
N PHE A 51 7.60 5.20 -4.90
CA PHE A 51 8.84 5.30 -5.67
C PHE A 51 10.07 5.00 -4.81
N GLU A 52 10.17 5.57 -3.60
CA GLU A 52 11.23 5.27 -2.62
C GLU A 52 11.29 3.77 -2.30
N ASN A 53 10.13 3.14 -2.04
CA ASN A 53 10.06 1.70 -1.79
C ASN A 53 10.63 0.89 -2.98
N GLY A 54 10.32 1.28 -4.21
CA GLY A 54 10.86 0.63 -5.41
C GLY A 54 12.38 0.73 -5.52
N LEU A 55 12.96 1.89 -5.14
CA LEU A 55 14.40 2.11 -5.12
C LEU A 55 15.11 1.36 -3.97
N PHE A 56 14.42 1.15 -2.85
CA PHE A 56 14.99 0.50 -1.68
C PHE A 56 15.22 -1.01 -1.89
N TYR A 57 14.40 -1.67 -2.70
CA TYR A 57 14.54 -3.12 -2.97
C TYR A 57 15.91 -3.50 -3.55
N PRO A 58 16.41 -2.88 -4.63
CA PRO A 58 17.74 -3.22 -5.17
C PRO A 58 18.89 -2.80 -4.23
N ILE A 59 18.73 -1.77 -3.41
CA ILE A 59 19.73 -1.40 -2.39
C ILE A 59 19.80 -2.49 -1.32
N SER A 60 18.66 -2.90 -0.78
CA SER A 60 18.56 -3.97 0.22
C SER A 60 19.14 -5.29 -0.28
N ASN A 61 18.91 -5.65 -1.54
CA ASN A 61 19.45 -6.89 -2.13
C ASN A 61 20.98 -6.89 -2.31
N ARG A 62 21.62 -5.74 -2.31
CA ARG A 62 23.08 -5.62 -2.37
C ARG A 62 23.74 -5.73 -1.00
N ILE A 63 23.11 -5.13 0.01
CA ILE A 63 23.63 -5.08 1.38
C ILE A 63 23.50 -6.45 2.07
N VAL A 64 22.44 -7.22 1.72
CA VAL A 64 22.15 -8.50 2.36
C VAL A 64 22.71 -9.64 1.51
N GLU A 65 23.48 -10.53 2.14
CA GLU A 65 24.00 -11.74 1.49
C GLU A 65 22.86 -12.62 0.95
N LYS A 66 23.11 -13.33 -0.15
CA LYS A 66 22.08 -14.17 -0.82
C LYS A 66 21.46 -15.20 0.12
N SER A 67 22.25 -15.75 1.04
CA SER A 67 21.83 -16.69 2.07
C SER A 67 20.87 -16.13 3.11
N GLU A 68 20.95 -14.82 3.40
CA GLU A 68 20.19 -14.14 4.46
C GLU A 68 18.99 -13.31 3.93
N ARG A 69 18.84 -13.21 2.61
CA ARG A 69 17.79 -12.39 1.98
C ARG A 69 16.38 -12.78 2.41
N GLU A 70 16.10 -14.08 2.53
CA GLU A 70 14.78 -14.56 2.95
C GLU A 70 14.48 -14.13 4.38
N GLU A 71 15.46 -14.25 5.28
CA GLU A 71 15.33 -13.84 6.68
C GLU A 71 15.18 -12.31 6.81
N ALA A 72 15.98 -11.55 6.08
CA ALA A 72 15.89 -10.09 6.04
C ALA A 72 14.52 -9.60 5.50
N MET A 73 13.99 -10.26 4.47
CA MET A 73 12.65 -9.94 3.95
C MET A 73 11.54 -10.31 4.95
N ALA A 74 11.66 -11.45 5.62
CA ALA A 74 10.72 -11.86 6.66
C ALA A 74 10.75 -10.89 7.85
N PHE A 75 11.93 -10.48 8.30
CA PHE A 75 12.10 -9.47 9.34
C PHE A 75 11.48 -8.13 8.94
N ARG A 76 11.80 -7.64 7.73
CA ARG A 76 11.19 -6.40 7.20
C ARG A 76 9.66 -6.49 7.17
N GLN A 77 9.10 -7.60 6.70
CA GLN A 77 7.65 -7.81 6.67
C GLN A 77 7.05 -7.76 8.07
N THR A 78 7.69 -8.41 9.04
CA THR A 78 7.25 -8.43 10.44
C THR A 78 7.26 -7.03 11.04
N VAL A 79 8.36 -6.30 10.86
CA VAL A 79 8.47 -4.90 11.33
C VAL A 79 7.40 -4.02 10.68
N THR A 80 7.23 -4.10 9.36
CA THR A 80 6.22 -3.32 8.63
C THR A 80 4.81 -3.63 9.14
N SER A 81 4.48 -4.89 9.32
CA SER A 81 3.17 -5.31 9.84
C SER A 81 2.94 -4.80 11.27
N THR A 82 3.95 -4.93 12.14
CA THR A 82 3.87 -4.42 13.51
C THR A 82 3.69 -2.89 13.54
N MET A 83 4.47 -2.16 12.72
CA MET A 83 4.34 -0.70 12.61
C MET A 83 2.98 -0.28 12.06
N ASN A 84 2.38 -1.03 11.15
CA ASN A 84 1.03 -0.75 10.67
C ASN A 84 -0.02 -0.83 11.79
N ILE A 85 0.10 -1.79 12.72
CA ILE A 85 -0.78 -1.86 13.90
C ILE A 85 -0.59 -0.63 14.78
N VAL A 86 0.67 -0.33 15.12
CA VAL A 86 1.02 0.80 15.97
C VAL A 86 0.53 2.11 15.33
N ASN A 87 0.79 2.30 14.04
CA ASN A 87 0.40 3.51 13.31
C ASN A 87 -1.12 3.70 13.24
N GLN A 88 -1.90 2.63 13.03
CA GLN A 88 -3.36 2.72 12.99
C GLN A 88 -3.94 3.07 14.35
N SER A 89 -3.46 2.42 15.42
CA SER A 89 -3.89 2.69 16.78
C SER A 89 -3.46 4.08 17.24
N LEU A 90 -2.21 4.43 17.00
CA LEU A 90 -1.64 5.72 17.35
C LEU A 90 -2.28 6.86 16.53
N GLY A 91 -2.49 6.66 15.24
CA GLY A 91 -3.12 7.63 14.36
C GLY A 91 -4.55 7.97 14.80
N ALA A 92 -5.36 6.96 15.14
CA ALA A 92 -6.70 7.20 15.67
C ALA A 92 -6.68 7.96 17.00
N PHE A 93 -5.74 7.64 17.89
CA PHE A 93 -5.57 8.39 19.14
C PHE A 93 -5.11 9.83 18.89
N LEU A 94 -4.09 10.03 18.06
CA LEU A 94 -3.53 11.34 17.78
C LEU A 94 -4.55 12.30 17.15
N ILE A 95 -5.44 11.82 16.26
CA ILE A 95 -6.51 12.63 15.64
C ILE A 95 -7.49 13.15 16.72
N THR A 96 -7.68 12.44 17.84
CA THR A 96 -8.57 12.89 18.90
C THR A 96 -7.95 13.94 19.83
N VAL A 97 -6.61 13.96 19.91
CA VAL A 97 -5.88 14.80 20.88
C VAL A 97 -5.17 15.98 20.21
N LEU A 98 -4.75 15.83 18.94
CA LEU A 98 -3.95 16.81 18.22
C LEU A 98 -4.74 17.47 17.11
N SER A 99 -4.43 18.74 16.83
CA SER A 99 -4.95 19.43 15.65
C SER A 99 -4.25 18.91 14.37
N PHE A 100 -4.89 19.11 13.22
CA PHE A 100 -4.31 18.74 11.92
C PHE A 100 -2.95 19.41 11.64
N PHE A 101 -2.74 20.62 12.18
CA PHE A 101 -1.44 21.31 12.15
C PHE A 101 -0.36 20.48 12.85
N HIS A 102 -0.60 20.01 14.08
CA HIS A 102 0.37 19.19 14.82
C HIS A 102 0.61 17.83 14.13
N LEU A 103 -0.43 17.23 13.57
CA LEU A 103 -0.29 15.97 12.81
C LEU A 103 0.59 16.15 11.57
N ALA A 104 0.43 17.26 10.85
CA ALA A 104 1.27 17.56 9.69
C ALA A 104 2.73 17.83 10.10
N LEU A 105 2.96 18.51 11.24
CA LEU A 105 4.32 18.70 11.78
C LEU A 105 4.96 17.38 12.20
N ILE A 106 4.23 16.49 12.85
CA ILE A 106 4.74 15.15 13.22
C ILE A 106 5.11 14.37 11.96
N ASN A 107 4.29 14.40 10.92
CA ASN A 107 4.61 13.78 9.65
C ASN A 107 5.88 14.37 9.01
N SER A 108 6.01 15.69 9.00
CA SER A 108 7.24 16.34 8.52
C SER A 108 8.47 15.91 9.32
N LEU A 109 8.35 15.82 10.65
CA LEU A 109 9.42 15.37 11.54
C LEU A 109 9.83 13.92 11.28
N THR A 110 8.86 13.02 11.06
CA THR A 110 9.16 11.61 10.71
C THR A 110 9.95 11.49 9.42
N PHE A 111 9.61 12.29 8.38
CA PHE A 111 10.40 12.35 7.15
C PHE A 111 11.77 12.98 7.35
N ALA A 112 11.89 14.00 8.21
CA ALA A 112 13.18 14.59 8.55
C ALA A 112 14.10 13.58 9.28
N ILE A 113 13.55 12.77 10.19
CA ILE A 113 14.28 11.68 10.84
C ILE A 113 14.72 10.64 9.80
N SER A 114 13.83 10.23 8.89
CA SER A 114 14.17 9.29 7.82
C SER A 114 15.26 9.84 6.90
N LEU A 115 15.19 11.13 6.58
CA LEU A 115 16.22 11.84 5.81
C LEU A 115 17.56 11.83 6.54
N PHE A 116 17.58 12.15 7.84
CA PHE A 116 18.81 12.12 8.65
C PHE A 116 19.43 10.73 8.67
N ILE A 117 18.63 9.68 8.88
CA ILE A 117 19.10 8.29 8.83
C ILE A 117 19.71 7.98 7.46
N MET A 118 19.04 8.36 6.36
CA MET A 118 19.55 8.13 5.00
C MET A 118 20.85 8.89 4.72
N LEU A 119 21.01 10.09 5.25
CA LEU A 119 22.26 10.86 5.14
C LEU A 119 23.42 10.19 5.89
N VAL A 120 23.16 9.63 7.08
CA VAL A 120 24.15 8.88 7.85
C VAL A 120 24.57 7.60 7.13
N ILE A 121 23.59 6.86 6.61
CA ILE A 121 23.84 5.58 5.91
C ILE A 121 24.46 5.81 4.53
N LYS A 122 24.24 6.96 3.89
CA LYS A 122 24.77 7.29 2.58
C LYS A 122 26.28 7.03 2.50
N HIS A 123 27.03 7.47 3.52
CA HIS A 123 28.49 7.32 3.56
C HIS A 123 28.93 5.85 3.57
N GLN A 124 28.15 4.97 4.19
CA GLN A 124 28.44 3.52 4.24
C GLN A 124 28.08 2.80 2.93
N ILE A 125 27.11 3.33 2.18
CA ILE A 125 26.65 2.73 0.92
C ILE A 125 27.48 3.26 -0.26
N ASP A 126 27.94 4.51 -0.24
CA ASP A 126 28.74 5.12 -1.31
C ASP A 126 30.16 4.52 -1.40
N ASP A 127 30.75 4.08 -0.29
CA ASP A 127 32.07 3.41 -0.29
C ASP A 127 32.05 2.07 -1.07
N ASP A 128 30.87 1.40 -1.16
CA ASP A 128 30.65 0.19 -1.97
C ASP A 128 30.22 0.49 -3.42
N TYR A 129 29.97 1.77 -3.77
CA TYR A 129 29.32 2.16 -5.02
C TYR A 129 30.28 2.61 -6.13
N ASP A 130 31.56 2.82 -5.81
CA ASP A 130 32.53 3.51 -6.68
C ASP A 130 33.09 2.63 -7.83
N ASP A 131 32.72 1.35 -7.91
CA ASP A 131 33.37 0.44 -8.88
C ASP A 131 32.59 0.14 -10.18
N GLN A 132 31.38 0.65 -10.41
CA GLN A 132 30.74 0.52 -11.74
C GLN A 132 29.73 1.63 -12.10
N THR A 133 30.10 2.43 -13.09
CA THR A 133 29.24 3.32 -13.91
C THR A 133 29.04 4.76 -13.43
N SER A 134 30.10 5.55 -13.57
CA SER A 134 29.98 6.98 -13.88
C SER A 134 29.62 7.17 -15.36
N SER A 135 28.34 7.34 -15.66
CA SER A 135 27.90 8.06 -16.86
C SER A 135 26.74 8.97 -16.46
N SER A 136 27.10 10.15 -15.99
CA SER A 136 26.20 11.28 -15.82
C SER A 136 25.76 11.80 -17.17
N THR A 137 24.65 11.33 -17.66
CA THR A 137 23.88 12.04 -18.68
C THR A 137 22.83 12.86 -17.94
N SER A 138 23.01 14.16 -17.91
CA SER A 138 21.99 15.15 -17.52
C SER A 138 20.79 15.01 -18.49
N SER A 139 19.89 14.11 -18.21
CA SER A 139 18.64 14.00 -18.95
C SER A 139 17.68 15.07 -18.42
N THR A 140 17.41 16.07 -19.25
CA THR A 140 16.26 16.95 -19.10
C THR A 140 15.04 16.09 -18.77
N PHE A 141 14.40 16.34 -17.62
CA PHE A 141 13.26 15.58 -17.15
C PHE A 141 12.10 15.70 -18.13
N GLN A 142 11.98 14.75 -19.06
CA GLN A 142 10.89 14.71 -20.02
C GLN A 142 9.80 13.78 -19.45
N PHE A 143 8.77 14.37 -18.87
CA PHE A 143 7.59 13.67 -18.33
C PHE A 143 7.01 12.66 -19.33
N LYS A 144 6.99 12.99 -20.63
CA LYS A 144 6.51 12.13 -21.70
C LYS A 144 7.37 10.87 -21.89
N ALA A 145 8.68 10.98 -21.77
CA ALA A 145 9.60 9.85 -21.86
C ALA A 145 9.45 8.92 -20.66
N LEU A 146 9.36 9.48 -19.45
CA LEU A 146 9.15 8.73 -18.22
C LEU A 146 7.81 7.98 -18.23
N PHE A 147 6.73 8.62 -18.66
CA PHE A 147 5.41 7.97 -18.79
C PHE A 147 5.43 6.85 -19.80
N SER A 148 6.10 7.05 -20.95
CA SER A 148 6.28 6.02 -21.99
C SER A 148 7.07 4.82 -21.45
N GLU A 149 8.11 5.07 -20.68
CA GLU A 149 8.93 4.02 -20.06
C GLU A 149 8.13 3.22 -19.03
N ILE A 150 7.38 3.89 -18.13
CA ILE A 150 6.50 3.23 -17.16
C ILE A 150 5.49 2.34 -17.89
N MET A 151 4.85 2.85 -18.93
CA MET A 151 3.84 2.11 -19.69
C MET A 151 4.47 0.90 -20.44
N SER A 152 5.66 1.07 -20.98
CA SER A 152 6.44 0.00 -21.61
C SER A 152 6.79 -1.10 -20.60
N ASN A 153 7.28 -0.72 -19.42
CA ASN A 153 7.64 -1.64 -18.35
C ASN A 153 6.41 -2.37 -17.80
N LEU A 154 5.27 -1.68 -17.66
CA LEU A 154 3.99 -2.27 -17.26
C LEU A 154 3.54 -3.33 -18.28
N LYS A 155 3.57 -3.00 -19.58
CA LYS A 155 3.18 -3.91 -20.66
C LYS A 155 4.09 -5.14 -20.71
N LEU A 156 5.40 -4.95 -20.53
CA LEU A 156 6.38 -6.01 -20.44
C LEU A 156 6.10 -6.94 -19.26
N SER A 157 5.82 -6.37 -18.09
CA SER A 157 5.50 -7.10 -16.86
C SER A 157 4.24 -7.94 -17.03
N ILE A 158 3.15 -7.37 -17.53
CA ILE A 158 1.91 -8.09 -17.79
C ILE A 158 2.14 -9.25 -18.77
N LYS A 159 2.90 -9.03 -19.84
CA LYS A 159 3.21 -10.07 -20.84
C LYS A 159 3.97 -11.24 -20.20
N HIS A 160 4.98 -10.96 -19.38
CA HIS A 160 5.73 -12.01 -18.68
C HIS A 160 4.87 -12.74 -17.66
N LEU A 161 4.06 -12.03 -16.89
CA LEU A 161 3.17 -12.65 -15.88
C LEU A 161 2.08 -13.53 -16.55
N LEU A 162 1.57 -13.12 -17.71
CA LEU A 162 0.61 -13.93 -18.49
C LEU A 162 1.22 -15.24 -19.00
N SER A 163 2.53 -15.32 -19.19
CA SER A 163 3.21 -16.58 -19.59
C SER A 163 3.28 -17.59 -18.44
N ILE A 164 3.11 -17.14 -17.18
CA ILE A 164 3.10 -18.00 -16.00
C ILE A 164 1.66 -18.47 -15.75
N SER A 165 1.40 -19.77 -15.91
CA SER A 165 0.04 -20.34 -15.87
C SER A 165 -0.74 -19.97 -14.60
N ASN A 166 -0.09 -20.00 -13.44
CA ASN A 166 -0.71 -19.71 -12.14
C ASN A 166 -0.95 -18.22 -11.88
N MET A 167 -0.40 -17.31 -12.71
CA MET A 167 -0.51 -15.85 -12.52
C MET A 167 -1.66 -15.22 -13.32
N LYS A 168 -2.24 -15.93 -14.28
CA LYS A 168 -3.35 -15.38 -15.11
C LYS A 168 -4.56 -14.97 -14.25
N ALA A 169 -4.99 -15.86 -13.35
CA ALA A 169 -6.09 -15.55 -12.42
C ALA A 169 -5.74 -14.39 -11.48
N ALA A 170 -4.50 -14.35 -10.99
CA ALA A 170 -4.02 -13.29 -10.11
C ALA A 170 -4.05 -11.92 -10.81
N LEU A 171 -3.61 -11.85 -12.07
CA LEU A 171 -3.65 -10.61 -12.85
C LEU A 171 -5.06 -10.04 -13.02
N LEU A 172 -6.08 -10.88 -13.11
CA LEU A 172 -7.45 -10.43 -13.24
C LEU A 172 -8.07 -10.07 -11.88
N VAL A 173 -7.86 -10.93 -10.88
CA VAL A 173 -8.58 -10.87 -9.62
C VAL A 173 -7.97 -9.87 -8.63
N ILE A 174 -6.62 -9.76 -8.57
CA ILE A 174 -5.97 -8.91 -7.55
C ILE A 174 -6.30 -7.41 -7.71
N PRO A 175 -6.32 -6.80 -8.91
CA PRO A 175 -6.75 -5.41 -9.04
C PRO A 175 -8.17 -5.17 -8.53
N ILE A 176 -9.10 -6.11 -8.78
CA ILE A 176 -10.48 -6.04 -8.29
C ILE A 176 -10.51 -6.11 -6.76
N LEU A 177 -9.77 -7.07 -6.18
CA LEU A 177 -9.66 -7.21 -4.72
C LEU A 177 -9.06 -5.98 -4.06
N ASN A 178 -7.94 -5.48 -4.58
CA ASN A 178 -7.29 -4.29 -4.06
C ASN A 178 -8.23 -3.07 -4.12
N GLY A 179 -8.89 -2.88 -5.26
CA GLY A 179 -9.86 -1.81 -5.43
C GLY A 179 -11.04 -1.92 -4.47
N SER A 180 -11.57 -3.11 -4.27
CA SER A 180 -12.70 -3.34 -3.36
C SER A 180 -12.30 -3.12 -1.89
N LEU A 181 -11.13 -3.62 -1.48
CA LEU A 181 -10.61 -3.41 -0.12
C LEU A 181 -10.29 -1.94 0.15
N ALA A 182 -9.76 -1.22 -0.84
CA ALA A 182 -9.44 0.21 -0.72
C ALA A 182 -10.66 1.09 -0.41
N ILE A 183 -11.85 0.65 -0.83
CA ILE A 183 -13.11 1.40 -0.65
C ILE A 183 -13.81 1.07 0.66
N LEU A 184 -13.54 -0.08 1.25
CA LEU A 184 -14.28 -0.53 2.43
C LEU A 184 -14.21 0.47 3.59
N THR A 185 -13.03 0.97 3.92
CA THR A 185 -12.86 1.98 4.99
C THR A 185 -13.51 3.33 4.65
N PRO A 186 -13.28 3.95 3.49
CA PRO A 186 -14.00 5.16 3.09
C PRO A 186 -15.53 5.00 3.11
N LEU A 187 -16.04 3.86 2.67
CA LEU A 187 -17.46 3.56 2.68
C LEU A 187 -18.04 3.53 4.11
N VAL A 188 -17.31 2.91 5.04
CA VAL A 188 -17.65 2.91 6.47
C VAL A 188 -17.64 4.32 7.02
N VAL A 189 -16.60 5.11 6.75
CA VAL A 189 -16.49 6.51 7.22
C VAL A 189 -17.69 7.34 6.77
N VAL A 190 -18.07 7.26 5.49
CA VAL A 190 -19.24 7.97 4.95
C VAL A 190 -20.54 7.51 5.62
N ASN A 191 -20.65 6.22 5.94
CA ASN A 191 -21.83 5.70 6.61
C ASN A 191 -21.90 6.18 8.08
N LEU A 192 -20.76 6.10 8.79
CA LEU A 192 -20.66 6.56 10.20
C LEU A 192 -20.93 8.05 10.35
N SER A 193 -20.56 8.90 9.38
CA SER A 193 -20.85 10.34 9.41
C SER A 193 -22.35 10.66 9.39
N LYS A 194 -23.19 9.71 8.97
CA LYS A 194 -24.65 9.81 8.91
C LYS A 194 -25.36 9.19 10.12
N GLY A 195 -24.63 8.80 11.18
CA GLY A 195 -25.23 8.20 12.37
C GLY A 195 -25.66 6.75 12.18
N SER A 196 -24.79 5.89 11.72
CA SER A 196 -25.08 4.51 11.35
C SER A 196 -25.02 3.53 12.52
N ALA A 197 -25.74 2.40 12.40
CA ALA A 197 -25.70 1.26 13.31
C ALA A 197 -24.33 0.54 13.34
N LEU A 198 -23.42 0.85 12.41
CA LEU A 198 -22.04 0.33 12.38
C LEU A 198 -21.17 0.93 13.50
N THR A 199 -21.65 1.94 14.25
CA THR A 199 -20.84 2.63 15.24
C THR A 199 -20.60 1.77 16.48
N ILE A 200 -19.34 1.50 16.82
CA ILE A 200 -18.90 0.94 18.09
C ILE A 200 -18.33 2.09 18.93
N MET A 201 -19.01 2.48 19.99
CA MET A 201 -18.68 3.61 20.86
C MET A 201 -18.62 4.96 20.11
N ASN A 202 -17.71 5.11 19.15
CA ASN A 202 -17.57 6.30 18.29
C ASN A 202 -16.93 5.94 16.94
N THR A 203 -16.93 6.90 16.01
CA THR A 203 -16.40 6.72 14.66
C THR A 203 -14.92 6.32 14.67
N ALA A 204 -14.09 6.96 15.49
CA ALA A 204 -12.65 6.69 15.55
C ALA A 204 -12.37 5.25 16.05
N THR A 205 -13.09 4.80 17.09
CA THR A 205 -12.99 3.44 17.62
C THR A 205 -13.39 2.40 16.56
N THR A 206 -14.47 2.64 15.83
CA THR A 206 -14.94 1.72 14.78
C THR A 206 -13.90 1.56 13.67
N ILE A 207 -13.34 2.67 13.20
CA ILE A 207 -12.29 2.66 12.14
C ILE A 207 -11.03 1.95 12.66
N SER A 208 -10.63 2.22 13.90
CA SER A 208 -9.46 1.59 14.53
C SER A 208 -9.65 0.08 14.64
N LEU A 209 -10.82 -0.39 15.07
CA LEU A 209 -11.12 -1.82 15.18
C LEU A 209 -11.10 -2.50 13.82
N LEU A 210 -11.57 -1.83 12.76
CA LEU A 210 -11.47 -2.34 11.38
C LEU A 210 -10.01 -2.51 10.97
N GLY A 211 -9.18 -1.51 11.24
CA GLY A 211 -7.74 -1.57 10.99
C GLY A 211 -7.04 -2.66 11.81
N ILE A 212 -7.29 -2.74 13.11
CA ILE A 212 -6.72 -3.77 14.00
C ILE A 212 -7.13 -5.17 13.52
N SER A 213 -8.39 -5.35 13.13
CA SER A 213 -8.90 -6.62 12.60
C SER A 213 -8.13 -7.08 11.35
N THR A 214 -7.91 -6.18 10.39
CA THR A 214 -7.16 -6.49 9.17
C THR A 214 -5.71 -6.83 9.46
N VAL A 215 -5.05 -6.09 10.35
CA VAL A 215 -3.65 -6.35 10.70
C VAL A 215 -3.49 -7.65 11.50
N ALA A 216 -4.38 -7.93 12.45
CA ALA A 216 -4.38 -9.19 13.18
C ALA A 216 -4.55 -10.39 12.23
N GLY A 217 -5.45 -10.26 11.24
CA GLY A 217 -5.60 -11.25 10.17
C GLY A 217 -4.31 -11.44 9.36
N GLY A 218 -3.63 -10.33 9.01
CA GLY A 218 -2.37 -10.35 8.28
C GLY A 218 -1.26 -11.08 9.02
N ILE A 219 -1.10 -10.85 10.32
CA ILE A 219 -0.12 -11.54 11.17
C ILE A 219 -0.42 -13.04 11.24
N LEU A 220 -1.67 -13.41 11.52
CA LEU A 220 -2.06 -14.81 11.61
C LEU A 220 -1.93 -15.54 10.28
N GLY A 221 -2.27 -14.88 9.16
CA GLY A 221 -2.10 -15.44 7.82
C GLY A 221 -0.63 -15.72 7.49
N GLY A 222 0.28 -14.80 7.84
CA GLY A 222 1.72 -15.01 7.72
C GLY A 222 2.21 -16.16 8.60
N ALA A 223 1.77 -16.22 9.87
CA ALA A 223 2.11 -17.27 10.79
C ALA A 223 1.59 -18.65 10.33
N PHE A 224 0.38 -18.73 9.78
CA PHE A 224 -0.20 -19.98 9.27
C PHE A 224 0.60 -20.58 8.11
N ILE A 225 1.20 -19.75 7.24
CA ILE A 225 2.11 -20.26 6.20
C ILE A 225 3.31 -20.97 6.81
N LEU A 226 3.86 -20.45 7.91
CA LEU A 226 5.04 -21.00 8.55
C LEU A 226 4.72 -22.28 9.32
N ILE A 227 3.57 -22.33 10.00
CA ILE A 227 3.23 -23.39 10.98
C ILE A 227 2.40 -24.51 10.34
N SER A 228 1.48 -24.20 9.42
CA SER A 228 0.49 -25.14 8.89
C SER A 228 0.86 -25.67 7.51
N LYS A 229 1.20 -26.97 7.43
CA LYS A 229 1.44 -27.67 6.16
C LYS A 229 0.24 -27.57 5.20
N ARG A 230 -0.99 -27.66 5.73
CA ARG A 230 -2.23 -27.55 4.93
C ARG A 230 -2.38 -26.14 4.33
N PHE A 231 -2.10 -25.11 5.10
CA PHE A 231 -2.18 -23.73 4.61
C PHE A 231 -1.09 -23.43 3.57
N LYS A 232 0.11 -23.96 3.81
CA LYS A 232 1.23 -23.89 2.85
C LYS A 232 0.92 -24.63 1.53
N SER A 233 0.11 -25.66 1.52
CA SER A 233 -0.25 -26.42 0.32
C SER A 233 -1.40 -25.79 -0.50
N LEU A 234 -2.10 -24.78 0.02
CA LEU A 234 -3.17 -24.10 -0.73
C LEU A 234 -2.64 -23.47 -2.01
N SER A 235 -3.33 -23.68 -3.12
CA SER A 235 -2.98 -23.04 -4.39
C SER A 235 -3.30 -21.54 -4.38
N ILE A 236 -2.62 -20.76 -5.23
CA ILE A 236 -2.93 -19.34 -5.44
C ILE A 236 -4.40 -19.16 -5.80
N GLY A 237 -4.93 -20.00 -6.69
CA GLY A 237 -6.35 -19.95 -7.07
C GLY A 237 -7.33 -20.20 -5.92
N ALA A 238 -6.99 -21.10 -4.99
CA ALA A 238 -7.80 -21.33 -3.79
C ALA A 238 -7.77 -20.11 -2.85
N LEU A 239 -6.60 -19.52 -2.61
CA LEU A 239 -6.46 -18.33 -1.77
C LEU A 239 -7.18 -17.12 -2.37
N LEU A 240 -7.10 -16.93 -3.70
CA LEU A 240 -7.85 -15.88 -4.40
C LEU A 240 -9.36 -16.05 -4.24
N LYS A 241 -9.88 -17.28 -4.44
CA LYS A 241 -11.32 -17.56 -4.26
C LYS A 241 -11.77 -17.31 -2.82
N MET A 242 -11.00 -17.77 -1.83
CA MET A 242 -11.31 -17.52 -0.42
C MET A 242 -11.30 -16.03 -0.10
N ASN A 243 -10.35 -15.28 -0.66
CA ASN A 243 -10.30 -13.84 -0.47
C ASN A 243 -11.47 -13.11 -1.15
N LEU A 244 -11.84 -13.48 -2.38
CA LEU A 244 -13.05 -12.94 -3.03
C LEU A 244 -14.30 -13.14 -2.17
N ILE A 245 -14.49 -14.36 -1.65
CA ILE A 245 -15.64 -14.67 -0.79
C ILE A 245 -15.62 -13.79 0.47
N THR A 246 -14.48 -13.63 1.13
CA THR A 246 -14.41 -12.84 2.36
C THR A 246 -14.58 -11.34 2.12
N VAL A 247 -14.10 -10.81 0.99
CA VAL A 247 -14.35 -9.43 0.58
C VAL A 247 -15.84 -9.23 0.27
N LEU A 248 -16.46 -10.15 -0.45
CA LEU A 248 -17.90 -10.12 -0.69
C LEU A 248 -18.70 -10.14 0.62
N LEU A 249 -18.33 -11.01 1.57
CA LEU A 249 -18.94 -11.05 2.90
C LEU A 249 -18.78 -9.74 3.68
N SER A 250 -17.66 -9.02 3.50
CA SER A 250 -17.45 -7.70 4.12
C SER A 250 -18.45 -6.67 3.59
N PHE A 251 -18.74 -6.66 2.29
CA PHE A 251 -19.76 -5.77 1.70
C PHE A 251 -21.18 -6.18 2.08
N ILE A 252 -21.46 -7.48 2.16
CA ILE A 252 -22.75 -8.00 2.66
C ILE A 252 -22.95 -7.55 4.12
N ALA A 253 -21.94 -7.71 4.97
CA ALA A 253 -21.98 -7.27 6.36
C ALA A 253 -22.20 -5.75 6.47
N PHE A 254 -21.55 -4.96 5.61
CA PHE A 254 -21.79 -3.52 5.52
C PHE A 254 -23.22 -3.20 5.13
N TYR A 255 -23.77 -3.86 4.12
CA TYR A 255 -25.13 -3.64 3.65
C TYR A 255 -26.16 -3.90 4.76
N TYR A 256 -25.98 -4.99 5.52
CA TYR A 256 -26.83 -5.34 6.66
C TYR A 256 -26.46 -4.59 7.96
N GLN A 257 -25.56 -3.61 7.89
CA GLN A 257 -25.13 -2.80 9.04
C GLN A 257 -24.61 -3.63 10.22
N ASN A 258 -23.98 -4.78 9.96
CA ASN A 258 -23.40 -5.66 10.98
C ASN A 258 -21.89 -5.49 11.07
N ILE A 259 -21.46 -4.61 11.97
CA ILE A 259 -20.02 -4.28 12.12
C ILE A 259 -19.19 -5.48 12.60
N TYR A 260 -19.72 -6.32 13.47
CA TYR A 260 -18.97 -7.47 14.00
C TYR A 260 -18.68 -8.51 12.91
N PHE A 261 -19.67 -8.78 12.07
CA PHE A 261 -19.50 -9.67 10.92
C PHE A 261 -18.54 -9.06 9.89
N MET A 262 -18.58 -7.75 9.71
CA MET A 262 -17.65 -7.03 8.83
C MET A 262 -16.20 -7.10 9.35
N LEU A 263 -15.97 -6.90 10.66
CA LEU A 263 -14.66 -7.06 11.29
C LEU A 263 -14.12 -8.48 11.06
N PHE A 264 -14.96 -9.50 11.27
CA PHE A 264 -14.57 -10.89 11.09
C PHE A 264 -14.27 -11.21 9.61
N ALA A 265 -15.06 -10.74 8.66
CA ALA A 265 -14.83 -10.94 7.23
C ALA A 265 -13.55 -10.24 6.76
N SER A 266 -13.30 -9.00 7.24
CA SER A 266 -12.07 -8.26 6.95
C SER A 266 -10.83 -8.93 7.53
N PHE A 267 -10.92 -9.47 8.74
CA PHE A 267 -9.90 -10.29 9.36
C PHE A 267 -9.54 -11.50 8.49
N LEU A 268 -10.54 -12.28 8.08
CA LEU A 268 -10.31 -13.45 7.22
C LEU A 268 -9.73 -13.07 5.86
N SER A 269 -10.20 -11.98 5.25
CA SER A 269 -9.64 -11.48 4.00
C SER A 269 -8.14 -11.21 4.14
N SER A 270 -7.73 -10.54 5.21
CA SER A 270 -6.32 -10.27 5.49
C SER A 270 -5.48 -11.53 5.74
N VAL A 271 -6.06 -12.57 6.37
CA VAL A 271 -5.40 -13.88 6.51
C VAL A 271 -5.04 -14.45 5.13
N PHE A 272 -5.98 -14.42 4.18
CA PHE A 272 -5.75 -14.97 2.84
C PHE A 272 -4.81 -14.12 2.00
N VAL A 273 -4.90 -12.79 2.07
CA VAL A 273 -3.97 -11.87 1.38
C VAL A 273 -2.54 -12.07 1.86
N SER A 274 -2.35 -12.16 3.18
CA SER A 274 -1.03 -12.35 3.78
C SER A 274 -0.39 -13.69 3.39
N ALA A 275 -1.21 -14.70 3.12
CA ALA A 275 -0.76 -15.97 2.58
C ALA A 275 -0.47 -15.93 1.07
N LEU A 276 -1.20 -15.12 0.33
CA LEU A 276 -1.09 -15.01 -1.12
C LEU A 276 0.22 -14.33 -1.55
N ASN A 277 0.59 -13.22 -0.90
CA ASN A 277 1.71 -12.39 -1.28
C ASN A 277 3.06 -13.12 -1.33
N PRO A 278 3.49 -13.90 -0.31
CA PRO A 278 4.74 -14.65 -0.37
C PRO A 278 4.76 -15.71 -1.47
N LYS A 279 3.61 -16.36 -1.71
CA LYS A 279 3.50 -17.39 -2.77
C LYS A 279 3.65 -16.80 -4.16
N MET A 280 3.06 -15.64 -4.40
CA MET A 280 3.22 -14.93 -5.65
C MET A 280 4.66 -14.47 -5.84
N GLY A 281 5.26 -13.90 -4.79
CA GLY A 281 6.67 -13.52 -4.79
C GLY A 281 7.58 -14.69 -5.16
N ALA A 282 7.41 -15.84 -4.50
CA ALA A 282 8.21 -17.04 -4.79
C ALA A 282 8.08 -17.53 -6.25
N ILE A 283 6.86 -17.50 -6.82
CA ILE A 283 6.67 -17.87 -8.23
C ILE A 283 7.41 -16.91 -9.15
N ILE A 284 7.35 -15.62 -8.90
CA ILE A 284 8.02 -14.61 -9.72
C ILE A 284 9.53 -14.77 -9.64
N PHE A 285 10.08 -14.93 -8.43
CA PHE A 285 11.51 -15.14 -8.23
C PHE A 285 12.04 -16.40 -8.94
N ASN A 286 11.22 -17.45 -9.03
CA ASN A 286 11.61 -18.72 -9.68
C ASN A 286 11.48 -18.71 -11.20
N HIS A 287 10.71 -17.80 -11.80
CA HIS A 287 10.42 -17.81 -13.24
C HIS A 287 11.01 -16.63 -14.00
N ILE A 288 11.57 -15.64 -13.33
CA ILE A 288 12.06 -14.41 -13.94
C ILE A 288 13.56 -14.26 -13.67
N ASP A 289 14.30 -13.96 -14.74
CA ASP A 289 15.74 -13.68 -14.64
C ASP A 289 16.03 -12.51 -13.70
N GLU A 290 17.08 -12.60 -12.92
CA GLU A 290 17.47 -11.58 -11.94
C GLU A 290 17.61 -10.17 -12.57
N THR A 291 18.08 -10.10 -13.81
CA THR A 291 18.26 -8.83 -14.55
C THR A 291 16.95 -8.10 -14.85
N LYS A 292 15.84 -8.82 -14.97
CA LYS A 292 14.49 -8.30 -15.28
C LYS A 292 13.58 -8.24 -14.07
N LEU A 293 14.00 -8.86 -12.98
CA LEU A 293 13.16 -9.05 -11.80
C LEU A 293 12.61 -7.72 -11.25
N ALA A 294 13.47 -6.71 -11.08
CA ALA A 294 13.07 -5.40 -10.56
C ALA A 294 12.01 -4.72 -11.45
N THR A 295 12.19 -4.77 -12.76
CA THR A 295 11.26 -4.17 -13.73
C THR A 295 9.92 -4.88 -13.72
N ILE A 296 9.93 -6.23 -13.75
CA ILE A 296 8.71 -7.04 -13.83
C ILE A 296 7.95 -6.99 -12.49
N PHE A 297 8.65 -7.07 -11.35
CA PHE A 297 8.03 -6.95 -10.04
C PHE A 297 7.44 -5.56 -9.81
N GLY A 298 8.18 -4.49 -10.15
CA GLY A 298 7.68 -3.12 -10.07
C GLY A 298 6.45 -2.88 -10.95
N GLY A 299 6.48 -3.37 -12.18
CA GLY A 299 5.33 -3.28 -13.09
C GLY A 299 4.12 -4.08 -12.59
N MET A 300 4.32 -5.25 -11.98
CA MET A 300 3.26 -6.04 -11.36
C MET A 300 2.61 -5.29 -10.19
N VAL A 301 3.41 -4.77 -9.27
CA VAL A 301 2.92 -4.00 -8.12
C VAL A 301 2.11 -2.79 -8.60
N THR A 302 2.63 -2.06 -9.59
CA THR A 302 1.92 -0.93 -10.21
C THR A 302 0.58 -1.37 -10.81
N TYR A 303 0.57 -2.46 -11.56
CA TYR A 303 -0.66 -3.00 -12.16
C TYR A 303 -1.71 -3.37 -11.11
N PHE A 304 -1.30 -4.06 -10.05
CA PHE A 304 -2.22 -4.45 -8.97
C PHE A 304 -2.77 -3.26 -8.19
N GLN A 305 -1.98 -2.19 -8.04
CA GLN A 305 -2.43 -0.95 -7.40
C GLN A 305 -3.33 -0.09 -8.29
N MET A 306 -3.34 -0.27 -9.62
CA MET A 306 -4.29 0.44 -10.48
C MET A 306 -5.74 0.17 -10.08
N GLY A 307 -6.05 -1.03 -9.58
CA GLY A 307 -7.37 -1.36 -9.04
C GLY A 307 -7.79 -0.43 -7.89
N ASP A 308 -6.88 -0.16 -6.96
CA ASP A 308 -7.10 0.79 -5.86
C ASP A 308 -7.40 2.20 -6.40
N VAL A 309 -6.55 2.72 -7.29
CA VAL A 309 -6.71 4.07 -7.87
C VAL A 309 -8.04 4.20 -8.60
N VAL A 310 -8.36 3.26 -9.48
CA VAL A 310 -9.63 3.26 -10.26
C VAL A 310 -10.83 3.19 -9.31
N SER A 311 -10.80 2.32 -8.31
CA SER A 311 -11.89 2.19 -7.35
C SER A 311 -12.08 3.44 -6.50
N ARG A 312 -11.02 4.11 -6.07
CA ARG A 312 -11.13 5.39 -5.33
C ARG A 312 -11.74 6.49 -6.19
N LEU A 313 -11.37 6.58 -7.46
CA LEU A 313 -11.97 7.54 -8.40
C LEU A 313 -13.46 7.23 -8.62
N LEU A 314 -13.81 5.97 -8.85
CA LEU A 314 -15.21 5.56 -8.98
C LEU A 314 -16.00 5.86 -7.71
N PHE A 315 -15.47 5.51 -6.54
CA PHE A 315 -16.11 5.80 -5.25
C PHE A 315 -16.32 7.30 -5.05
N SER A 316 -15.31 8.12 -5.30
CA SER A 316 -15.41 9.58 -5.15
C SER A 316 -16.52 10.17 -6.03
N THR A 317 -16.77 9.58 -7.20
CA THR A 317 -17.86 9.98 -8.08
C THR A 317 -19.19 9.43 -7.59
N LEU A 318 -19.26 8.13 -7.26
CA LEU A 318 -20.50 7.47 -6.87
C LEU A 318 -21.07 8.01 -5.56
N VAL A 319 -20.20 8.38 -4.60
CA VAL A 319 -20.63 8.86 -3.26
C VAL A 319 -21.39 10.18 -3.32
N ILE A 320 -21.22 10.95 -4.40
CA ILE A 320 -21.94 12.21 -4.62
C ILE A 320 -23.40 11.93 -5.01
N TYR A 321 -23.63 10.87 -5.78
CA TYR A 321 -24.93 10.60 -6.40
C TYR A 321 -25.68 9.45 -5.74
N LEU A 322 -25.00 8.52 -5.09
CA LEU A 322 -25.59 7.29 -4.56
C LEU A 322 -25.43 7.18 -3.04
N PRO A 323 -26.46 6.69 -2.34
CA PRO A 323 -26.33 6.27 -0.95
C PRO A 323 -25.29 5.15 -0.79
N SER A 324 -24.61 5.12 0.37
CA SER A 324 -23.53 4.16 0.66
C SER A 324 -23.94 2.69 0.48
N ASN A 325 -25.19 2.34 0.77
CA ASN A 325 -25.70 0.97 0.58
C ASN A 325 -25.73 0.55 -0.90
N TYR A 326 -26.10 1.45 -1.81
CA TYR A 326 -26.06 1.16 -3.26
C TYR A 326 -24.64 1.02 -3.77
N ILE A 327 -23.70 1.81 -3.25
CA ILE A 327 -22.28 1.68 -3.57
C ILE A 327 -21.77 0.30 -3.13
N ALA A 328 -22.15 -0.16 -1.93
CA ALA A 328 -21.83 -1.51 -1.48
C ALA A 328 -22.34 -2.59 -2.43
N VAL A 329 -23.58 -2.45 -2.95
CA VAL A 329 -24.13 -3.39 -3.95
C VAL A 329 -23.32 -3.38 -5.26
N VAL A 330 -22.89 -2.21 -5.74
CA VAL A 330 -22.00 -2.12 -6.91
C VAL A 330 -20.72 -2.93 -6.70
N TYR A 331 -20.10 -2.81 -5.54
CA TYR A 331 -18.87 -3.57 -5.23
C TYR A 331 -19.15 -5.07 -4.98
N MET A 332 -20.32 -5.46 -4.46
CA MET A 332 -20.72 -6.87 -4.40
C MET A 332 -20.81 -7.52 -5.77
N VAL A 333 -21.22 -6.76 -6.78
CA VAL A 333 -21.34 -7.27 -8.17
C VAL A 333 -19.98 -7.31 -8.86
N LEU A 334 -19.04 -6.40 -8.49
CA LEU A 334 -17.70 -6.36 -9.06
C LEU A 334 -16.78 -7.46 -8.52
N VAL A 335 -16.99 -7.92 -7.29
CA VAL A 335 -16.26 -8.99 -6.63
C VAL A 335 -16.82 -10.35 -6.97
#